data_d60286718b9f8df5998804a55e0332f8
#
_entry.id   d60286718b9f8df5998804a55e0332f8
#
_cell.length_a   1.000
_cell.length_b   1.000
_cell.length_c   1.000
_cell.angle_alpha   90.00
_cell.angle_beta   90.00
_cell.angle_gamma   90.00
#
_symmetry.space_group_name_H-M   'P 1'
#
loop_
_entity.id
_entity.type
_entity.pdbx_description
1 polymer ?
#
loop_
_entity_poly.entity_id
_entity_poly.type
_entity_poly.pdbx_seq_one_letter_code
_entity_poly.pdbx_strand_id
1 'polypeptide(L)'
;NITSVTSDASNGDLELVANGTGHIVINDILTFSGAASTPTATTVTKLYNKTAAGGGTGLYFINSNISSGAEGELISKKKATALAIALG
;
A
#
# COMPACT_ATOMS: atom_id res chain seq x y z
N ASN A 1 8.86 6.09 26.66
CA ASN A 1 8.72 6.13 25.20
C ASN A 1 8.46 4.74 24.64
N ILE A 2 7.66 4.67 23.58
CA ILE A 2 7.37 3.41 22.92
C ILE A 2 8.30 3.26 21.71
N THR A 3 9.11 2.19 21.72
CA THR A 3 10.00 1.89 20.59
C THR A 3 9.26 1.16 19.49
N SER A 4 8.35 0.27 19.84
CA SER A 4 7.54 -0.45 18.87
C SER A 4 6.21 -0.86 19.47
N VAL A 5 5.22 -1.05 18.60
CA VAL A 5 3.92 -1.63 18.95
C VAL A 5 3.73 -2.84 18.04
N THR A 6 3.55 -4.02 18.63
CA THR A 6 3.47 -5.26 17.89
C THR A 6 2.25 -6.05 18.35
N SER A 7 1.53 -6.68 17.41
CA SER A 7 0.48 -7.63 17.76
C SER A 7 1.12 -8.84 18.46
N ASP A 8 0.54 -9.26 19.58
CA ASP A 8 1.03 -10.41 20.34
C ASP A 8 0.50 -11.75 19.82
N ALA A 9 -0.48 -11.72 18.94
CA ALA A 9 -1.03 -12.91 18.33
C ALA A 9 -0.25 -13.27 17.07
N SER A 10 0.08 -14.56 16.91
CA SER A 10 0.71 -15.04 15.68
C SER A 10 -0.23 -14.81 14.50
N ASN A 11 0.26 -14.13 13.46
CA ASN A 11 -0.53 -13.73 12.30
C ASN A 11 -1.72 -12.82 12.64
N GLY A 12 -1.70 -12.19 13.81
CA GLY A 12 -2.73 -11.24 14.21
C GLY A 12 -2.52 -9.87 13.60
N ASP A 13 -3.61 -9.16 13.33
CA ASP A 13 -3.56 -7.80 12.83
C ASP A 13 -3.26 -6.82 13.97
N LEU A 14 -2.62 -5.72 13.63
CA LEU A 14 -2.59 -4.54 14.49
C LEU A 14 -3.61 -3.55 13.94
N GLU A 15 -4.66 -3.29 14.70
CA GLU A 15 -5.75 -2.42 14.27
C GLU A 15 -5.69 -1.07 14.97
N LEU A 16 -5.75 0.00 14.18
CA LEU A 16 -5.83 1.37 14.66
C LEU A 16 -7.13 1.98 14.13
N VAL A 17 -8.02 2.39 15.03
CA VAL A 17 -9.33 2.91 14.65
C VAL A 17 -9.55 4.27 15.30
N ALA A 18 -9.81 5.28 14.46
CA ALA A 18 -10.22 6.59 14.96
C ALA A 18 -11.69 6.56 15.40
N ASN A 19 -12.05 7.43 16.33
CA ASN A 19 -13.42 7.52 16.82
C ASN A 19 -14.24 8.49 15.97
N GLY A 20 -15.47 8.10 15.64
CA GLY A 20 -16.43 8.95 14.90
C GLY A 20 -15.89 9.36 13.54
N THR A 21 -15.85 10.66 13.28
CA THR A 21 -15.36 11.23 12.02
C THR A 21 -13.85 11.52 12.02
N GLY A 22 -13.15 11.09 13.06
CA GLY A 22 -11.70 11.29 13.14
C GLY A 22 -10.94 10.43 12.12
N HIS A 23 -9.65 10.69 12.02
CA HIS A 23 -8.74 10.01 11.09
C HIS A 23 -7.52 9.48 11.83
N ILE A 24 -6.84 8.53 11.23
CA ILE A 24 -5.49 8.15 11.67
C ILE A 24 -4.53 9.17 11.06
N VAL A 25 -3.86 9.95 11.90
CA VAL A 25 -2.95 11.00 11.46
C VAL A 25 -1.51 10.54 11.68
N ILE A 26 -0.76 10.45 10.59
CA ILE A 26 0.69 10.20 10.65
C ILE A 26 1.36 11.57 10.48
N ASN A 27 1.90 12.10 11.57
CA ASN A 27 2.51 13.44 11.58
C ASN A 27 3.99 13.42 11.22
N ASP A 28 4.40 12.46 10.44
CA ASP A 28 5.77 12.29 9.97
C ASP A 28 5.76 11.38 8.76
N ILE A 29 6.87 10.74 8.48
CA ILE A 29 7.02 9.84 7.33
C ILE A 29 6.50 8.45 7.70
N LEU A 30 5.67 7.87 6.85
CA LEU A 30 5.27 6.47 6.95
C LEU A 30 6.20 5.63 6.08
N THR A 31 6.95 4.71 6.68
CA THR A 31 7.91 3.87 5.98
C THR A 31 7.42 2.43 5.91
N PHE A 32 7.41 1.88 4.71
CA PHE A 32 7.20 0.44 4.49
C PHE A 32 8.57 -0.19 4.28
N SER A 33 9.05 -0.98 5.24
CA SER A 33 10.45 -1.40 5.28
C SER A 33 10.70 -2.81 4.75
N GLY A 34 9.72 -3.63 4.58
CA GLY A 34 9.90 -5.00 4.07
C GLY A 34 9.16 -5.19 2.77
N ALA A 35 9.65 -6.08 1.90
CA ALA A 35 8.91 -6.47 0.71
C ALA A 35 7.91 -7.56 1.08
N ALA A 36 6.63 -7.30 0.83
CA ALA A 36 5.57 -8.28 1.05
C ALA A 36 5.37 -9.14 -0.20
N SER A 37 4.78 -10.32 -0.02
CA SER A 37 4.19 -11.04 -1.14
C SER A 37 2.82 -10.41 -1.44
N THR A 38 2.31 -10.63 -2.65
CA THR A 38 1.01 -10.08 -3.05
C THR A 38 -0.10 -10.62 -2.15
N PRO A 39 -0.85 -9.75 -1.45
CA PRO A 39 -1.97 -10.20 -0.63
C PRO A 39 -3.12 -10.73 -1.48
N THR A 40 -4.02 -11.48 -0.85
CA THR A 40 -5.26 -11.91 -1.52
C THR A 40 -6.18 -10.70 -1.70
N ALA A 41 -6.68 -10.51 -2.93
CA ALA A 41 -7.63 -9.45 -3.22
C ALA A 41 -8.98 -9.72 -2.54
N THR A 42 -9.49 -8.71 -1.82
CA THR A 42 -10.82 -8.73 -1.22
C THR A 42 -11.48 -7.39 -1.48
N THR A 43 -12.67 -7.16 -0.95
CA THR A 43 -13.34 -5.87 -1.08
C THR A 43 -12.65 -4.75 -0.29
N VAL A 44 -11.73 -5.11 0.60
CA VAL A 44 -10.96 -4.15 1.38
C VAL A 44 -9.69 -3.80 0.61
N THR A 45 -9.40 -2.50 0.52
CA THR A 45 -8.17 -2.04 -0.15
C THR A 45 -6.96 -2.24 0.77
N LYS A 46 -5.93 -2.89 0.25
CA LYS A 46 -4.67 -3.13 0.95
C LYS A 46 -3.56 -2.36 0.27
N LEU A 47 -2.73 -1.70 1.08
CA LEU A 47 -1.56 -0.95 0.63
C LEU A 47 -0.31 -1.66 1.14
N TYR A 48 0.64 -1.97 0.27
CA TYR A 48 1.80 -2.76 0.64
C TYR A 48 3.02 -2.42 -0.20
N ASN A 49 4.19 -2.81 0.30
CA ASN A 49 5.48 -2.61 -0.35
C ASN A 49 5.94 -3.93 -0.97
N LYS A 50 6.35 -3.88 -2.22
CA LYS A 50 6.87 -5.03 -2.95
C LYS A 50 7.98 -4.57 -3.89
N THR A 51 8.74 -5.52 -4.45
CA THR A 51 9.77 -5.18 -5.43
C THR A 51 9.17 -4.39 -6.58
N ALA A 52 9.73 -3.20 -6.84
CA ALA A 52 9.24 -2.32 -7.89
C ALA A 52 9.35 -2.96 -9.26
N ALA A 53 8.31 -2.82 -10.08
CA ALA A 53 8.42 -3.07 -11.51
C ALA A 53 9.31 -1.99 -12.15
N GLY A 54 9.81 -2.22 -13.34
CA GLY A 54 10.73 -1.30 -14.01
C GLY A 54 10.21 0.14 -14.04
N GLY A 55 10.89 1.02 -13.31
CA GLY A 55 10.51 2.42 -13.17
C GLY A 55 9.38 2.70 -12.19
N GLY A 56 8.89 1.70 -11.47
CA GLY A 56 7.84 1.87 -10.46
C GLY A 56 8.38 2.26 -9.11
N THR A 57 7.46 2.53 -8.15
CA THR A 57 7.81 2.99 -6.80
C THR A 57 7.95 1.86 -5.80
N GLY A 58 7.45 0.67 -6.10
CA GLY A 58 7.37 -0.42 -5.14
C GLY A 58 6.19 -0.32 -4.17
N LEU A 59 5.38 0.72 -4.27
CA LEU A 59 4.19 0.89 -3.44
C LEU A 59 2.96 0.44 -4.22
N TYR A 60 2.30 -0.59 -3.72
CA TYR A 60 1.20 -1.27 -4.41
C TYR A 60 -0.09 -1.19 -3.63
N PHE A 61 -1.20 -1.36 -4.32
CA PHE A 61 -2.51 -1.53 -3.70
C PHE A 61 -3.27 -2.64 -4.41
N ILE A 62 -4.21 -3.27 -3.71
CA ILE A 62 -5.02 -4.34 -4.27
C ILE A 62 -6.39 -4.36 -3.61
N ASN A 63 -7.41 -4.62 -4.41
CA ASN A 63 -8.74 -5.00 -3.97
C ASN A 63 -9.46 -5.72 -5.12
N SER A 64 -10.62 -6.33 -4.82
CA SER A 64 -11.36 -7.10 -5.82
C SER A 64 -12.07 -6.24 -6.87
N ASN A 65 -12.10 -4.91 -6.70
CA ASN A 65 -12.68 -3.99 -7.68
C ASN A 65 -11.73 -3.73 -8.86
N ILE A 66 -10.44 -3.98 -8.67
CA ILE A 66 -9.47 -3.92 -9.76
C ILE A 66 -9.66 -5.17 -10.63
N SER A 67 -9.57 -5.02 -11.94
CA SER A 67 -9.82 -6.09 -12.90
C SER A 67 -9.15 -7.40 -12.48
N SER A 68 -9.96 -8.45 -12.26
CA SER A 68 -9.52 -9.78 -11.82
C SER A 68 -8.71 -9.79 -10.52
N GLY A 69 -8.88 -8.77 -9.67
CA GLY A 69 -8.09 -8.65 -8.44
C GLY A 69 -6.61 -8.37 -8.69
N ALA A 70 -6.25 -7.82 -9.84
CA ALA A 70 -4.88 -7.45 -10.14
C ALA A 70 -4.41 -6.33 -9.23
N GLU A 71 -3.11 -6.33 -8.87
CA GLU A 71 -2.55 -5.25 -8.10
C GLU A 71 -2.27 -4.03 -8.97
N GLY A 72 -2.35 -2.83 -8.38
CA GLY A 72 -1.89 -1.60 -8.99
C GLY A 72 -0.62 -1.13 -8.29
N GLU A 73 0.26 -0.48 -9.04
CA GLU A 73 1.44 0.16 -8.47
C GLU A 73 1.30 1.67 -8.59
N LEU A 74 1.60 2.39 -7.50
CA LEU A 74 1.66 3.85 -7.54
C LEU A 74 2.91 4.25 -8.32
N ILE A 75 2.75 5.16 -9.27
CA ILE A 75 3.86 5.64 -10.11
C ILE A 75 4.00 7.16 -9.99
N SER A 76 5.18 7.66 -10.32
CA SER A 76 5.43 9.09 -10.29
C SER A 76 4.71 9.80 -11.44
N LYS A 77 4.50 11.11 -11.29
CA LYS A 77 3.98 11.96 -12.37
C LYS A 77 4.86 11.86 -13.62
N LYS A 78 6.17 11.82 -13.44
CA LYS A 78 7.12 11.67 -14.55
C LYS A 78 6.92 10.36 -15.30
N LYS A 79 6.74 9.26 -14.57
CA LYS A 79 6.48 7.94 -15.15
C LYS A 79 5.14 7.93 -15.89
N ALA A 80 4.09 8.48 -15.29
CA ALA A 80 2.77 8.55 -15.90
C ALA A 80 2.79 9.38 -17.19
N THR A 81 3.50 10.50 -17.18
CA THR A 81 3.66 11.35 -18.36
C THR A 81 4.40 10.63 -19.47
N ALA A 82 5.49 9.91 -19.16
CA ALA A 82 6.24 9.14 -20.13
C ALA A 82 5.39 8.04 -20.77
N LEU A 83 4.58 7.33 -19.97
CA LEU A 83 3.66 6.31 -20.49
C LEU A 83 2.58 6.91 -21.38
N ALA A 84 2.02 8.06 -21.02
CA ALA A 84 1.02 8.75 -21.84
C ALA A 84 1.59 9.18 -23.18
N ILE A 85 2.80 9.71 -23.21
CA ILE A 85 3.49 10.09 -24.45
C ILE A 85 3.76 8.86 -25.31
N ALA A 86 4.21 7.76 -24.72
CA ALA A 86 4.50 6.53 -25.46
C ALA A 86 3.25 5.90 -26.08
N LEU A 87 2.10 6.05 -25.46
CA LEU A 87 0.83 5.48 -25.94
C LEU A 87 0.06 6.43 -26.85
N GLY A 88 0.35 7.71 -26.74
CA GLY A 88 -0.43 8.73 -27.44
C GLY A 88 0.20 9.45 -28.52
#